data_7e7854e876d0002b0017fe0f15ab3af8
#
_entry.id   7e7854e876d0002b0017fe0f15ab3af8
#
_cell.length_a   1.000
_cell.length_b   1.000
_cell.length_c   1.000
_cell.angle_alpha   90.00
_cell.angle_beta   90.00
_cell.angle_gamma   90.00
#
_symmetry.space_group_name_H-M   'P 1'
#
loop_
_entity.id
_entity.type
_entity.pdbx_description
1 polymer ?
#
loop_
_entity_poly.entity_id
_entity_poly.type
_entity_poly.pdbx_seq_one_letter_code
_entity_poly.pdbx_strand_id
1 'polypeptide(L)'
;MKKQFRTSANLLIVLLMTTVVVSCGWHLRGSGQKVNNISSVHISGVDRKHDFYRTLSRLLEASKVTIADSHTEAQYRIVLTNFKSDRRTATVSSSARVSEYQLTELVDVMIFAADGRQVLPRTTMR
;
A
#
# COMPACT_ATOMS: atom_id res chain seq x y z
N MET A 1 -5.54 49.77 31.48
CA MET A 1 -4.43 48.80 31.39
C MET A 1 -4.86 47.33 31.52
N LYS A 2 -5.74 46.94 32.42
CA LYS A 2 -6.15 45.51 32.60
C LYS A 2 -6.90 44.88 31.40
N LYS A 3 -7.64 45.64 30.60
CA LYS A 3 -8.38 45.12 29.41
C LYS A 3 -7.42 44.75 28.25
N GLN A 4 -6.42 45.57 27.99
CA GLN A 4 -5.45 45.31 26.92
C GLN A 4 -4.60 44.07 27.21
N PHE A 5 -4.23 43.87 28.47
CA PHE A 5 -3.42 42.69 28.88
C PHE A 5 -4.19 41.37 28.66
N ARG A 6 -5.51 41.36 28.94
CA ARG A 6 -6.37 40.18 28.71
C ARG A 6 -6.55 39.88 27.23
N THR A 7 -6.63 40.88 26.37
CA THR A 7 -6.75 40.70 24.91
C THR A 7 -5.46 40.12 24.33
N SER A 8 -4.31 40.65 24.75
CA SER A 8 -3.00 40.11 24.30
C SER A 8 -2.76 38.71 24.78
N ALA A 9 -3.16 38.36 26.00
CA ALA A 9 -3.04 36.97 26.51
C ALA A 9 -3.92 35.99 25.73
N ASN A 10 -5.18 36.39 25.41
CA ASN A 10 -6.07 35.53 24.60
C ASN A 10 -5.55 35.35 23.17
N LEU A 11 -4.98 36.39 22.57
CA LEU A 11 -4.40 36.29 21.22
C LEU A 11 -3.19 35.35 21.19
N LEU A 12 -2.38 35.37 22.24
CA LEU A 12 -1.23 34.50 22.39
C LEU A 12 -1.61 33.01 22.58
N ILE A 13 -2.70 32.78 23.33
CA ILE A 13 -3.25 31.42 23.52
C ILE A 13 -3.83 30.87 22.21
N VAL A 14 -4.54 31.70 21.44
CA VAL A 14 -5.09 31.29 20.12
C VAL A 14 -3.96 30.99 19.14
N LEU A 15 -2.91 31.80 19.12
CA LEU A 15 -1.74 31.58 18.28
C LEU A 15 -1.00 30.30 18.67
N LEU A 16 -0.88 30.01 19.96
CA LEU A 16 -0.28 28.78 20.46
C LEU A 16 -1.11 27.53 20.11
N MET A 17 -2.43 27.65 20.20
CA MET A 17 -3.35 26.55 19.82
C MET A 17 -3.29 26.24 18.31
N THR A 18 -3.15 27.23 17.46
CA THR A 18 -3.05 27.04 16.00
C THR A 18 -1.75 26.34 15.60
N THR A 19 -0.65 26.59 16.31
CA THR A 19 0.63 25.92 16.02
C THR A 19 0.62 24.42 16.39
N VAL A 20 -0.13 24.03 17.42
CA VAL A 20 -0.25 22.63 17.84
C VAL A 20 -1.05 21.81 16.82
N VAL A 21 -2.07 22.38 16.17
CA VAL A 21 -2.89 21.69 15.17
C VAL A 21 -2.12 21.41 13.88
N VAL A 22 -1.20 22.27 13.50
CA VAL A 22 -0.36 22.11 12.29
C VAL A 22 0.77 21.08 12.53
N SER A 23 1.18 20.85 13.77
CA SER A 23 2.23 19.90 14.13
C SER A 23 1.79 18.43 14.08
N CYS A 24 0.49 18.13 14.07
CA CYS A 24 0.00 16.80 13.77
C CYS A 24 0.13 16.55 12.26
N GLY A 25 1.31 16.20 11.81
CA GLY A 25 1.59 15.73 10.47
C GLY A 25 0.84 14.43 10.16
N TRP A 26 -0.48 14.49 9.98
CA TRP A 26 -1.24 13.39 9.44
C TRP A 26 -0.88 13.23 7.97
N HIS A 27 0.20 12.52 7.72
CA HIS A 27 0.48 12.01 6.39
C HIS A 27 -0.48 10.86 6.13
N LEU A 28 -1.41 11.06 5.21
CA LEU A 28 -2.19 9.96 4.65
C LEU A 28 -1.17 8.96 4.07
N ARG A 29 -1.05 7.82 4.74
CA ARG A 29 -0.29 6.68 4.23
C ARG A 29 -1.01 6.23 2.95
N GLY A 30 -0.45 6.52 1.78
CA GLY A 30 -1.07 6.20 0.50
C GLY A 30 -1.11 7.34 -0.51
N SER A 31 -0.78 8.59 -0.13
CA SER A 31 -0.43 9.63 -1.11
C SER A 31 0.97 9.40 -1.67
N GLY A 32 1.41 8.14 -1.68
CA GLY A 32 2.66 7.71 -2.26
C GLY A 32 2.76 8.16 -3.70
N GLN A 33 3.93 8.56 -4.07
CA GLN A 33 4.40 8.93 -5.38
C GLN A 33 3.51 8.34 -6.47
N LYS A 34 2.82 9.22 -7.20
CA LYS A 34 2.23 8.83 -8.47
C LYS A 34 3.34 8.11 -9.20
N VAL A 35 3.13 6.85 -9.52
CA VAL A 35 4.04 6.10 -10.39
C VAL A 35 3.91 6.76 -11.77
N ASN A 36 4.60 7.90 -11.88
CA ASN A 36 4.61 8.69 -13.10
C ASN A 36 5.37 7.85 -14.13
N ASN A 37 4.71 7.54 -15.24
CA ASN A 37 5.21 6.88 -16.44
C ASN A 37 5.00 5.36 -16.56
N ILE A 38 4.20 4.70 -15.73
CA ILE A 38 3.75 3.34 -16.05
C ILE A 38 2.38 3.45 -16.70
N SER A 39 2.29 3.13 -17.99
CA SER A 39 1.04 3.16 -18.74
C SER A 39 0.37 1.79 -18.81
N SER A 40 1.16 0.72 -18.93
CA SER A 40 0.63 -0.64 -19.07
C SER A 40 1.51 -1.68 -18.39
N VAL A 41 0.87 -2.71 -17.82
CA VAL A 41 1.55 -3.84 -17.20
C VAL A 41 0.89 -5.15 -17.60
N HIS A 42 1.68 -6.20 -17.70
CA HIS A 42 1.19 -7.58 -17.82
C HIS A 42 1.50 -8.34 -16.53
N ILE A 43 0.50 -8.99 -15.95
CA ILE A 43 0.65 -9.79 -14.73
C ILE A 43 0.69 -11.25 -15.12
N SER A 44 1.74 -11.95 -14.71
CA SER A 44 1.96 -13.37 -14.99
C SER A 44 2.34 -14.16 -13.73
N GLY A 45 2.23 -15.49 -13.81
CA GLY A 45 2.59 -16.39 -12.70
C GLY A 45 1.45 -16.64 -11.70
N VAL A 46 0.27 -16.09 -11.93
CA VAL A 46 -0.91 -16.27 -11.09
C VAL A 46 -2.18 -16.36 -11.96
N ASP A 47 -3.14 -17.15 -11.52
CA ASP A 47 -4.45 -17.23 -12.18
C ASP A 47 -5.23 -15.91 -12.01
N ARG A 48 -5.93 -15.46 -13.07
CA ARG A 48 -6.78 -14.27 -13.03
C ARG A 48 -7.92 -14.36 -12.01
N LYS A 49 -8.32 -15.58 -11.63
CA LYS A 49 -9.35 -15.82 -10.61
C LYS A 49 -8.81 -15.71 -9.18
N HIS A 50 -7.50 -15.70 -9.00
CA HIS A 50 -6.86 -15.60 -7.69
C HIS A 50 -7.16 -14.24 -7.05
N ASP A 51 -7.50 -14.22 -5.78
CA ASP A 51 -7.88 -12.97 -5.08
C ASP A 51 -6.77 -11.91 -5.11
N PHE A 52 -5.52 -12.35 -5.02
CA PHE A 52 -4.36 -11.45 -5.14
C PHE A 52 -4.32 -10.77 -6.51
N TYR A 53 -4.52 -11.53 -7.63
CA TYR A 53 -4.57 -10.95 -8.97
C TYR A 53 -5.67 -9.90 -9.06
N ARG A 54 -6.88 -10.23 -8.61
CA ARG A 54 -8.05 -9.33 -8.67
C ARG A 54 -7.84 -8.05 -7.85
N THR A 55 -7.20 -8.16 -6.69
CA THR A 55 -6.89 -7.01 -5.84
C THR A 55 -5.81 -6.14 -6.48
N LEU A 56 -4.73 -6.74 -6.96
CA LEU A 56 -3.65 -6.04 -7.64
C LEU A 56 -4.16 -5.34 -8.90
N SER A 57 -4.97 -6.01 -9.71
CA SER A 57 -5.56 -5.44 -10.93
C SER A 57 -6.36 -4.18 -10.62
N ARG A 58 -7.27 -4.23 -9.63
CA ARG A 58 -8.05 -3.07 -9.23
C ARG A 58 -7.19 -1.89 -8.75
N LEU A 59 -6.12 -2.17 -8.01
CA LEU A 59 -5.21 -1.13 -7.53
C LEU A 59 -4.45 -0.47 -8.68
N LEU A 60 -3.99 -1.26 -9.65
CA LEU A 60 -3.31 -0.75 -10.84
C LEU A 60 -4.26 0.09 -11.70
N GLU A 61 -5.47 -0.39 -11.97
CA GLU A 61 -6.51 0.34 -12.71
C GLU A 61 -6.91 1.64 -12.00
N ALA A 62 -7.06 1.63 -10.67
CA ALA A 62 -7.30 2.82 -9.88
C ALA A 62 -6.16 3.85 -9.99
N SER A 63 -4.94 3.36 -10.25
CA SER A 63 -3.75 4.18 -10.51
C SER A 63 -3.60 4.59 -11.99
N LYS A 64 -4.62 4.31 -12.83
CA LYS A 64 -4.65 4.56 -14.29
C LYS A 64 -3.60 3.77 -15.07
N VAL A 65 -3.22 2.61 -14.57
CA VAL A 65 -2.35 1.65 -15.27
C VAL A 65 -3.22 0.63 -15.98
N THR A 66 -3.02 0.46 -17.28
CA THR A 66 -3.76 -0.54 -18.09
C THR A 66 -3.15 -1.93 -17.89
N ILE A 67 -3.99 -2.95 -17.75
CA ILE A 67 -3.53 -4.34 -17.69
C ILE A 67 -3.58 -4.92 -19.09
N ALA A 68 -2.40 -5.25 -19.61
CA ALA A 68 -2.26 -5.84 -20.95
C ALA A 68 -2.46 -7.37 -20.89
N ASP A 69 -3.11 -7.92 -21.89
CA ASP A 69 -3.32 -9.37 -22.01
C ASP A 69 -2.03 -10.11 -22.38
N SER A 70 -1.14 -9.45 -23.10
CA SER A 70 0.14 -10.01 -23.53
C SER A 70 1.33 -9.20 -22.95
N HIS A 71 2.42 -9.90 -22.66
CA HIS A 71 3.67 -9.27 -22.23
C HIS A 71 4.31 -8.40 -23.32
N THR A 72 4.01 -8.65 -24.61
CA THR A 72 4.52 -7.88 -25.74
C THR A 72 3.88 -6.50 -25.87
N GLU A 73 2.68 -6.32 -25.30
CA GLU A 73 1.93 -5.06 -25.32
C GLU A 73 2.12 -4.24 -24.05
N ALA A 74 2.80 -4.82 -23.07
CA ALA A 74 3.01 -4.20 -21.76
C ALA A 74 4.33 -3.48 -21.68
N GLN A 75 4.33 -2.30 -21.07
CA GLN A 75 5.56 -1.57 -20.74
C GLN A 75 6.39 -2.31 -19.67
N TYR A 76 5.71 -2.96 -18.73
CA TYR A 76 6.34 -3.78 -17.70
C TYR A 76 5.61 -5.11 -17.54
N ARG A 77 6.37 -6.13 -17.17
CA ARG A 77 5.84 -7.45 -16.81
C ARG A 77 6.08 -7.69 -15.32
N ILE A 78 5.01 -7.92 -14.59
CA ILE A 78 5.02 -8.33 -13.18
C ILE A 78 4.91 -9.84 -13.16
N VAL A 79 5.88 -10.51 -12.56
CA VAL A 79 5.91 -11.97 -12.40
C VAL A 79 5.73 -12.30 -10.93
N LEU A 80 4.67 -13.02 -10.63
CA LEU A 80 4.30 -13.43 -9.27
C LEU A 80 4.56 -14.92 -9.11
N THR A 81 5.31 -15.30 -8.10
CA THR A 81 5.66 -16.71 -7.83
C THR A 81 5.67 -16.99 -6.33
N ASN A 82 5.79 -18.25 -5.96
CA ASN A 82 5.97 -18.67 -4.57
C ASN A 82 4.87 -18.18 -3.60
N PHE A 83 3.61 -18.29 -3.99
CA PHE A 83 2.52 -18.01 -3.07
C PHE A 83 2.57 -18.98 -1.87
N LYS A 84 2.68 -18.43 -0.67
CA LYS A 84 2.63 -19.16 0.59
C LYS A 84 1.62 -18.51 1.50
N SER A 85 0.72 -19.32 2.05
CA SER A 85 -0.21 -18.92 3.09
C SER A 85 0.20 -19.57 4.39
N ASP A 86 0.49 -18.76 5.40
CA ASP A 86 0.79 -19.21 6.77
C ASP A 86 -0.35 -18.81 7.70
N ARG A 87 -0.89 -19.78 8.40
CA ARG A 87 -1.98 -19.59 9.35
C ARG A 87 -1.49 -19.88 10.75
N ARG A 88 -1.51 -18.87 11.60
CA ARG A 88 -1.13 -18.99 13.00
C ARG A 88 -2.33 -18.72 13.90
N THR A 89 -2.39 -19.44 15.01
CA THR A 89 -3.34 -19.13 16.08
C THR A 89 -2.91 -17.84 16.75
N ALA A 90 -3.78 -16.81 16.71
CA ALA A 90 -3.51 -15.54 17.36
C ALA A 90 -3.98 -15.54 18.82
N THR A 91 -5.17 -16.10 19.08
CA THR A 91 -5.77 -16.14 20.42
C THR A 91 -6.37 -17.50 20.71
N VAL A 92 -6.26 -17.90 21.98
CA VAL A 92 -6.89 -19.11 22.51
C VAL A 92 -7.83 -18.69 23.62
N SER A 93 -9.10 -19.12 23.59
CA SER A 93 -10.05 -18.86 24.66
C SER A 93 -9.66 -19.59 25.94
N SER A 94 -10.25 -19.17 27.07
CA SER A 94 -10.05 -19.84 28.38
C SER A 94 -10.43 -21.33 28.39
N SER A 95 -11.23 -21.78 27.40
CA SER A 95 -11.59 -23.19 27.18
C SER A 95 -10.64 -23.91 26.20
N ALA A 96 -9.44 -23.36 25.94
CA ALA A 96 -8.43 -23.88 25.00
C ALA A 96 -8.91 -24.01 23.54
N ARG A 97 -9.97 -23.28 23.16
CA ARG A 97 -10.43 -23.20 21.78
C ARG A 97 -9.78 -22.04 21.07
N VAL A 98 -9.34 -22.26 19.83
CA VAL A 98 -8.81 -21.17 18.99
C VAL A 98 -9.93 -20.21 18.66
N SER A 99 -9.77 -18.95 19.05
CA SER A 99 -10.75 -17.88 18.80
C SER A 99 -10.42 -17.05 17.58
N GLU A 100 -9.13 -16.87 17.30
CA GLU A 100 -8.67 -16.02 16.20
C GLU A 100 -7.48 -16.66 15.50
N TYR A 101 -7.40 -16.42 14.20
CA TYR A 101 -6.28 -16.81 13.37
C TYR A 101 -5.65 -15.59 12.72
N GLN A 102 -4.34 -15.56 12.69
CA GLN A 102 -3.58 -14.65 11.84
C GLN A 102 -3.27 -15.37 10.54
N LEU A 103 -3.77 -14.85 9.43
CA LEU A 103 -3.42 -15.30 8.10
C LEU A 103 -2.35 -14.38 7.52
N THR A 104 -1.26 -14.95 7.06
CA THR A 104 -0.18 -14.21 6.40
C THR A 104 0.03 -14.81 5.03
N GLU A 105 -0.04 -13.98 4.00
CA GLU A 105 0.28 -14.37 2.63
C GLU A 105 1.64 -13.81 2.24
N LEU A 106 2.47 -14.63 1.63
CA LEU A 106 3.78 -14.29 1.10
C LEU A 106 3.75 -14.54 -0.41
N VAL A 107 4.33 -13.63 -1.16
CA VAL A 107 4.48 -13.76 -2.61
C VAL A 107 5.83 -13.20 -3.04
N ASP A 108 6.52 -13.89 -3.94
CA ASP A 108 7.71 -13.38 -4.60
C ASP A 108 7.31 -12.59 -5.85
N VAL A 109 7.78 -11.36 -5.93
CA VAL A 109 7.50 -10.44 -7.03
C VAL A 109 8.80 -10.13 -7.77
N MET A 110 8.75 -10.17 -9.10
CA MET A 110 9.80 -9.70 -9.99
C MET A 110 9.18 -8.76 -11.03
N ILE A 111 9.89 -7.73 -11.44
CA ILE A 111 9.42 -6.80 -12.47
C ILE A 111 10.47 -6.72 -13.58
N PHE A 112 10.01 -6.86 -14.81
CA PHE A 112 10.82 -6.74 -16.02
C PHE A 112 10.27 -5.61 -16.88
N ALA A 113 11.12 -4.84 -17.50
CA ALA A 113 10.77 -3.88 -18.54
C ALA A 113 10.48 -4.62 -19.87
N ALA A 114 9.87 -3.93 -20.84
CA ALA A 114 9.54 -4.49 -22.15
C ALA A 114 10.77 -5.04 -22.90
N ASP A 115 11.94 -4.45 -22.67
CA ASP A 115 13.23 -4.89 -23.22
C ASP A 115 13.81 -6.16 -22.55
N GLY A 116 13.12 -6.71 -21.57
CA GLY A 116 13.54 -7.88 -20.80
C GLY A 116 14.47 -7.57 -19.63
N ARG A 117 14.87 -6.32 -19.45
CA ARG A 117 15.72 -5.91 -18.33
C ARG A 117 14.96 -6.02 -17.01
N GLN A 118 15.55 -6.67 -16.03
CA GLN A 118 14.98 -6.77 -14.71
C GLN A 118 15.06 -5.43 -13.97
N VAL A 119 13.91 -4.88 -13.62
CA VAL A 119 13.78 -3.59 -12.92
C VAL A 119 13.70 -3.81 -11.40
N LEU A 120 12.97 -4.85 -10.99
CA LEU A 120 12.88 -5.27 -9.60
C LEU A 120 13.37 -6.73 -9.51
N PRO A 121 14.44 -7.01 -8.76
CA PRO A 121 14.87 -8.37 -8.48
C PRO A 121 13.81 -9.10 -7.65
N ARG A 122 13.92 -10.43 -7.56
CA ARG A 122 13.02 -11.24 -6.74
C ARG A 122 12.96 -10.67 -5.32
N THR A 123 11.79 -10.20 -4.96
CA THR A 123 11.51 -9.57 -3.67
C THR A 123 10.30 -10.25 -3.06
N THR A 124 10.44 -10.79 -1.86
CA THR A 124 9.32 -11.40 -1.12
C THR A 124 8.53 -10.30 -0.43
N MET A 125 7.23 -10.24 -0.73
CA MET A 125 6.26 -9.33 -0.10
C MET A 125 5.38 -10.11 0.87
N ARG A 126 4.95 -9.41 1.94
CA ARG A 126 4.13 -9.95 3.03
C ARG A 126 2.94 -9.03 3.30
#